data_b98d89ee3a5d84e537a9ba2e774e95af
#
_entry.id   b98d89ee3a5d84e537a9ba2e774e95af
#
_cell.length_a   1.000
_cell.length_b   1.000
_cell.length_c   1.000
_cell.angle_alpha   90.00
_cell.angle_beta   90.00
_cell.angle_gamma   90.00
#
_symmetry.space_group_name_H-M   'P 1'
#
loop_
_entity.id
_entity.type
_entity.pdbx_description
1 polymer ?
#
loop_
_entity_poly.entity_id
_entity_poly.type
_entity_poly.pdbx_seq_one_letter_code
_entity_poly.pdbx_strand_id
1 'polypeptide(L)'
;MLSRRTLLATPLALIATRAVAVAAGKMTLAIHQNTSSGAGYRKSLEGWSKAGIKHVEITAALLDDFLKTDTLAAAGRVLSDLGLTPVCAACGVGGLWEPNPGHAASLEAFKKRCEMFATLGLPRIYSPTGTTLKFTEEDYKAGPDNIRQVGEIAKQFRLTVMAEFIRTSSYISTLPTLLKMTRTAAHPNMAILFDFYHFWSGNNKLEDLDLIRPGEIGHVHFQDVPDIPRELLDSTTRIIPGDGIAPLNRMLRKIAEKEYAGSLSVELFLPKFQQGDPFEVAREIRQKAEPVMRQARVL
;
A
#
# COMPACT_ATOMS: atom_id res chain seq x y z
N MET A 1 -33.51 69.08 -27.41
CA MET A 1 -33.11 68.60 -26.08
C MET A 1 -32.59 67.17 -26.20
N LEU A 2 -31.28 66.97 -26.15
CA LEU A 2 -30.63 65.68 -26.34
C LEU A 2 -30.32 65.09 -24.95
N SER A 3 -30.92 63.92 -24.63
CA SER A 3 -30.64 63.15 -23.44
C SER A 3 -29.37 62.29 -23.60
N ARG A 4 -28.32 62.53 -22.80
CA ARG A 4 -27.12 61.69 -22.72
C ARG A 4 -27.38 60.55 -21.79
N ARG A 5 -27.40 59.31 -22.34
CA ARG A 5 -27.31 58.07 -21.52
C ARG A 5 -25.87 57.74 -21.24
N THR A 6 -25.50 57.84 -20.00
CA THR A 6 -24.14 57.41 -19.51
C THR A 6 -24.17 55.89 -19.30
N LEU A 7 -23.37 55.17 -20.12
CA LEU A 7 -23.09 53.75 -19.91
C LEU A 7 -22.04 53.64 -18.79
N LEU A 8 -22.43 53.06 -17.68
CA LEU A 8 -21.51 52.63 -16.63
C LEU A 8 -20.92 51.27 -17.04
N ALA A 9 -19.65 51.26 -17.38
CA ALA A 9 -18.87 50.06 -17.59
C ALA A 9 -18.36 49.55 -16.24
N THR A 10 -18.90 48.41 -15.80
CA THR A 10 -18.41 47.71 -14.62
C THR A 10 -17.17 46.89 -15.00
N PRO A 11 -16.02 47.01 -14.34
CA PRO A 11 -14.88 46.14 -14.64
C PRO A 11 -15.14 44.76 -14.10
N LEU A 12 -15.13 43.75 -15.00
CA LEU A 12 -15.06 42.34 -14.64
C LEU A 12 -13.67 42.05 -14.02
N ALA A 13 -13.62 41.88 -12.70
CA ALA A 13 -12.42 41.41 -12.04
C ALA A 13 -12.22 39.92 -12.39
N LEU A 14 -11.23 39.62 -13.22
CA LEU A 14 -10.74 38.25 -13.43
C LEU A 14 -10.09 37.77 -12.14
N ILE A 15 -10.79 36.95 -11.36
CA ILE A 15 -10.19 36.21 -10.24
C ILE A 15 -9.35 35.08 -10.88
N ALA A 16 -8.07 35.32 -11.06
CA ALA A 16 -7.11 34.28 -11.38
C ALA A 16 -6.94 33.39 -10.13
N THR A 17 -7.63 32.26 -10.10
CA THR A 17 -7.35 31.20 -9.14
C THR A 17 -5.96 30.65 -9.44
N ARG A 18 -4.95 31.15 -8.72
CA ARG A 18 -3.65 30.46 -8.67
C ARG A 18 -3.89 29.09 -8.06
N ALA A 19 -3.88 28.05 -8.90
CA ALA A 19 -3.67 26.70 -8.43
C ALA A 19 -2.34 26.69 -7.67
N VAL A 20 -2.37 26.61 -6.36
CA VAL A 20 -1.18 26.34 -5.54
C VAL A 20 -0.76 24.94 -5.97
N ALA A 21 0.31 24.85 -6.77
CA ALA A 21 0.96 23.58 -7.02
C ALA A 21 1.54 23.14 -5.68
N VAL A 22 0.82 22.26 -4.97
CA VAL A 22 1.38 21.54 -3.84
C VAL A 22 2.57 20.79 -4.40
N ALA A 23 3.77 21.09 -3.91
CA ALA A 23 4.96 20.35 -4.26
C ALA A 23 4.70 18.91 -3.82
N ALA A 24 4.40 18.03 -4.77
CA ALA A 24 4.21 16.61 -4.48
C ALA A 24 5.48 16.11 -3.80
N GLY A 25 5.36 15.54 -2.60
CA GLY A 25 6.47 14.92 -1.90
C GLY A 25 7.07 13.82 -2.80
N LYS A 26 8.40 13.66 -2.76
CA LYS A 26 9.07 12.62 -3.53
C LYS A 26 8.75 11.25 -2.95
N MET A 27 8.19 10.37 -3.78
CA MET A 27 7.97 8.97 -3.45
C MET A 27 9.22 8.15 -3.79
N THR A 28 9.42 7.04 -3.11
CA THR A 28 10.55 6.13 -3.36
C THR A 28 10.07 4.80 -3.89
N LEU A 29 10.88 4.15 -4.75
CA LEU A 29 10.59 2.80 -5.21
C LEU A 29 11.01 1.79 -4.15
N ALA A 30 10.12 0.85 -3.83
CA ALA A 30 10.38 -0.31 -2.98
C ALA A 30 9.97 -1.59 -3.71
N ILE A 31 10.42 -2.74 -3.21
CA ILE A 31 9.97 -4.06 -3.68
C ILE A 31 9.51 -4.87 -2.48
N HIS A 32 8.38 -5.54 -2.64
CA HIS A 32 7.79 -6.48 -1.69
C HIS A 32 8.40 -7.87 -1.85
N GLN A 33 8.77 -8.54 -0.75
CA GLN A 33 9.49 -9.83 -0.82
C GLN A 33 8.75 -10.97 -1.52
N ASN A 34 7.43 -10.94 -1.63
CA ASN A 34 6.69 -11.89 -2.46
C ASN A 34 7.18 -11.92 -3.91
N THR A 35 7.66 -10.78 -4.43
CA THR A 35 8.14 -10.65 -5.82
C THR A 35 9.33 -11.56 -6.14
N SER A 36 10.15 -11.91 -5.16
CA SER A 36 11.28 -12.84 -5.31
C SER A 36 11.27 -13.93 -4.24
N SER A 37 10.08 -14.44 -3.90
CA SER A 37 9.88 -15.38 -2.77
C SER A 37 10.68 -16.67 -2.90
N GLY A 38 10.90 -17.17 -4.09
CA GLY A 38 11.70 -18.38 -4.34
C GLY A 38 13.17 -18.24 -3.95
N ALA A 39 13.70 -17.03 -3.87
CA ALA A 39 15.07 -16.78 -3.42
C ALA A 39 15.22 -16.74 -1.90
N GLY A 40 14.13 -16.67 -1.13
CA GLY A 40 14.15 -16.55 0.31
C GLY A 40 14.58 -15.17 0.81
N TYR A 41 14.61 -15.00 2.14
CA TYR A 41 14.84 -13.71 2.80
C TYR A 41 16.15 -13.03 2.37
N ARG A 42 17.29 -13.72 2.54
CA ARG A 42 18.62 -13.14 2.31
C ARG A 42 18.89 -12.87 0.83
N LYS A 43 18.72 -13.87 -0.04
CA LYS A 43 19.09 -13.75 -1.45
C LYS A 43 18.22 -12.72 -2.21
N SER A 44 16.93 -12.61 -1.86
CA SER A 44 16.08 -11.54 -2.44
C SER A 44 16.64 -10.15 -2.15
N LEU A 45 17.02 -9.91 -0.90
CA LEU A 45 17.57 -8.61 -0.45
C LEU A 45 18.96 -8.32 -1.06
N GLU A 46 19.84 -9.33 -1.15
CA GLU A 46 21.16 -9.21 -1.79
C GLU A 46 21.03 -8.82 -3.28
N GLY A 47 20.16 -9.52 -4.02
CA GLY A 47 19.91 -9.20 -5.42
C GLY A 47 19.34 -7.79 -5.62
N TRP A 48 18.40 -7.39 -4.79
CA TRP A 48 17.78 -6.07 -4.88
C TRP A 48 18.74 -4.93 -4.52
N SER A 49 19.53 -5.09 -3.47
CA SER A 49 20.58 -4.12 -3.11
C SER A 49 21.58 -3.94 -4.24
N LYS A 50 22.03 -5.04 -4.87
CA LYS A 50 22.92 -5.03 -6.03
C LYS A 50 22.29 -4.32 -7.24
N ALA A 51 20.98 -4.43 -7.45
CA ALA A 51 20.22 -3.72 -8.49
C ALA A 51 19.99 -2.23 -8.15
N GLY A 52 20.41 -1.76 -6.97
CA GLY A 52 20.30 -0.38 -6.54
C GLY A 52 18.96 -0.03 -5.89
N ILE A 53 18.14 -1.01 -5.51
CA ILE A 53 16.97 -0.80 -4.65
C ILE A 53 17.46 -0.44 -3.25
N LYS A 54 16.80 0.53 -2.62
CA LYS A 54 17.14 1.00 -1.26
C LYS A 54 16.03 0.75 -0.23
N HIS A 55 14.79 0.66 -0.68
CA HIS A 55 13.63 0.48 0.18
C HIS A 55 13.01 -0.90 -0.09
N VAL A 56 12.70 -1.62 0.97
CA VAL A 56 12.22 -3.00 0.86
C VAL A 56 11.03 -3.23 1.80
N GLU A 57 10.13 -4.09 1.36
CA GLU A 57 9.01 -4.54 2.15
C GLU A 57 9.20 -6.02 2.51
N ILE A 58 9.15 -6.31 3.81
CA ILE A 58 9.45 -7.62 4.38
C ILE A 58 8.17 -8.46 4.47
N THR A 59 8.28 -9.77 4.27
CA THR A 59 7.17 -10.69 4.52
C THR A 59 7.44 -11.58 5.72
N ALA A 60 6.41 -11.77 6.56
CA ALA A 60 6.51 -12.68 7.70
C ALA A 60 6.92 -14.09 7.27
N ALA A 61 6.38 -14.59 6.15
CA ALA A 61 6.66 -15.95 5.68
C ALA A 61 8.15 -16.18 5.39
N LEU A 62 8.80 -15.28 4.65
CA LEU A 62 10.23 -15.41 4.35
C LEU A 62 11.12 -15.17 5.58
N LEU A 63 10.69 -14.27 6.46
CA LEU A 63 11.39 -14.06 7.73
C LEU A 63 11.28 -15.29 8.63
N ASP A 64 10.09 -15.89 8.78
CA ASP A 64 9.89 -17.10 9.56
C ASP A 64 10.74 -18.26 9.05
N ASP A 65 10.83 -18.39 7.71
CA ASP A 65 11.67 -19.44 7.11
C ASP A 65 13.16 -19.20 7.39
N PHE A 66 13.62 -17.96 7.30
CA PHE A 66 14.97 -17.57 7.66
C PHE A 66 15.28 -17.85 9.14
N LEU A 67 14.33 -17.58 10.03
CA LEU A 67 14.49 -17.78 11.47
C LEU A 67 14.51 -19.26 11.91
N LYS A 68 14.23 -20.22 11.03
CA LYS A 68 14.43 -21.65 11.32
C LYS A 68 15.89 -22.03 11.46
N THR A 69 16.79 -21.30 10.82
CA THR A 69 18.24 -21.58 10.76
C THR A 69 19.10 -20.42 11.24
N ASP A 70 18.50 -19.26 11.50
CA ASP A 70 19.21 -18.04 11.88
C ASP A 70 18.41 -17.23 12.91
N THR A 71 18.90 -16.07 13.33
CA THR A 71 18.30 -15.24 14.38
C THR A 71 17.69 -13.94 13.82
N LEU A 72 16.79 -13.34 14.59
CA LEU A 72 16.22 -12.03 14.24
C LEU A 72 17.31 -10.93 14.15
N ALA A 73 18.32 -11.00 15.01
CA ALA A 73 19.48 -10.10 14.94
C ALA A 73 20.26 -10.27 13.62
N ALA A 74 20.41 -11.51 13.13
CA ALA A 74 21.04 -11.77 11.84
C ALA A 74 20.17 -11.25 10.67
N ALA A 75 18.83 -11.37 10.74
CA ALA A 75 17.95 -10.78 9.77
C ALA A 75 18.09 -9.25 9.70
N GLY A 76 18.20 -8.59 10.85
CA GLY A 76 18.49 -7.14 10.93
C GLY A 76 19.86 -6.78 10.33
N ARG A 77 20.91 -7.58 10.60
CA ARG A 77 22.22 -7.37 9.98
C ARG A 77 22.19 -7.48 8.45
N VAL A 78 21.43 -8.40 7.89
CA VAL A 78 21.27 -8.49 6.41
C VAL A 78 20.79 -7.16 5.84
N LEU A 79 19.81 -6.52 6.47
CA LEU A 79 19.30 -5.22 6.02
C LEU A 79 20.36 -4.12 6.15
N SER A 80 21.02 -4.01 7.30
CA SER A 80 22.03 -2.97 7.57
C SER A 80 23.27 -3.12 6.68
N ASP A 81 23.80 -4.32 6.54
CA ASP A 81 25.02 -4.60 5.76
C ASP A 81 24.80 -4.34 4.26
N LEU A 82 23.59 -4.53 3.78
CA LEU A 82 23.19 -4.23 2.40
C LEU A 82 22.75 -2.77 2.19
N GLY A 83 22.69 -1.96 3.23
CA GLY A 83 22.23 -0.57 3.17
C GLY A 83 20.77 -0.45 2.75
N LEU A 84 19.94 -1.40 3.17
CA LEU A 84 18.50 -1.45 2.86
C LEU A 84 17.66 -0.87 4.00
N THR A 85 16.67 -0.08 3.65
CA THR A 85 15.69 0.47 4.59
C THR A 85 14.39 -0.33 4.50
N PRO A 86 14.00 -1.08 5.55
CA PRO A 86 12.71 -1.73 5.58
C PRO A 86 11.61 -0.70 5.83
N VAL A 87 10.64 -0.59 4.91
CA VAL A 87 9.62 0.46 4.94
C VAL A 87 8.27 -0.02 5.44
N CYS A 88 7.98 -1.30 5.28
CA CYS A 88 6.73 -1.95 5.68
C CYS A 88 6.96 -3.45 5.83
N ALA A 89 6.05 -4.14 6.53
CA ALA A 89 5.99 -5.60 6.51
C ALA A 89 4.57 -6.15 6.40
N ALA A 90 4.42 -7.21 5.61
CA ALA A 90 3.25 -8.08 5.63
C ALA A 90 3.30 -8.95 6.90
N CYS A 91 2.33 -8.77 7.81
CA CYS A 91 2.39 -9.45 9.13
C CYS A 91 2.03 -10.95 9.08
N GLY A 92 1.41 -11.42 8.00
CA GLY A 92 1.03 -12.82 7.82
C GLY A 92 -0.03 -13.33 8.81
N VAL A 93 -0.83 -12.42 9.38
CA VAL A 93 -1.94 -12.75 10.29
C VAL A 93 -3.25 -12.32 9.65
N GLY A 94 -4.17 -13.25 9.44
CA GLY A 94 -5.54 -12.98 9.00
C GLY A 94 -6.52 -12.89 10.16
N GLY A 95 -7.80 -12.61 9.86
CA GLY A 95 -8.87 -12.59 10.87
C GLY A 95 -8.78 -11.41 11.86
N LEU A 96 -8.12 -10.33 11.46
CA LEU A 96 -7.95 -9.13 12.30
C LEU A 96 -9.10 -8.13 12.17
N TRP A 97 -9.74 -8.10 11.03
CA TRP A 97 -10.63 -7.00 10.66
C TRP A 97 -12.10 -7.34 10.81
N GLU A 98 -12.46 -8.53 10.40
CA GLU A 98 -13.83 -9.04 10.43
C GLU A 98 -14.15 -9.74 11.74
N PRO A 99 -15.42 -9.74 12.18
CA PRO A 99 -15.88 -10.60 13.27
C PRO A 99 -15.70 -12.08 12.89
N ASN A 100 -14.98 -12.82 13.72
CA ASN A 100 -14.80 -14.26 13.53
C ASN A 100 -14.47 -14.94 14.88
N PRO A 101 -14.74 -16.26 15.03
CA PRO A 101 -14.48 -16.98 16.29
C PRO A 101 -13.00 -17.03 16.70
N GLY A 102 -12.08 -16.89 15.73
CA GLY A 102 -10.62 -16.92 15.96
C GLY A 102 -10.01 -15.54 16.26
N HIS A 103 -10.79 -14.47 16.34
CA HIS A 103 -10.28 -13.10 16.45
C HIS A 103 -9.30 -12.90 17.61
N ALA A 104 -9.61 -13.43 18.80
CA ALA A 104 -8.71 -13.32 19.96
C ALA A 104 -7.33 -13.98 19.70
N ALA A 105 -7.31 -15.15 19.06
CA ALA A 105 -6.05 -15.82 18.69
C ALA A 105 -5.29 -15.04 17.63
N SER A 106 -5.99 -14.42 16.66
CA SER A 106 -5.39 -13.52 15.67
C SER A 106 -4.74 -12.30 16.32
N LEU A 107 -5.37 -11.69 17.33
CA LEU A 107 -4.79 -10.56 18.06
C LEU A 107 -3.52 -10.95 18.81
N GLU A 108 -3.47 -12.12 19.45
CA GLU A 108 -2.26 -12.63 20.11
C GLU A 108 -1.12 -12.92 19.11
N ALA A 109 -1.44 -13.52 17.96
CA ALA A 109 -0.48 -13.74 16.89
C ALA A 109 0.03 -12.40 16.34
N PHE A 110 -0.86 -11.43 16.13
CA PHE A 110 -0.53 -10.09 15.66
C PHE A 110 0.41 -9.35 16.63
N LYS A 111 0.17 -9.46 17.94
CA LYS A 111 1.03 -8.85 18.96
C LYS A 111 2.48 -9.35 18.85
N LYS A 112 2.67 -10.67 18.68
CA LYS A 112 4.01 -11.26 18.45
C LYS A 112 4.66 -10.74 17.18
N ARG A 113 3.88 -10.52 16.09
CA ARG A 113 4.39 -9.90 14.85
C ARG A 113 4.80 -8.45 15.06
N CYS A 114 4.02 -7.68 15.81
CA CYS A 114 4.37 -6.31 16.16
C CYS A 114 5.73 -6.24 16.89
N GLU A 115 5.95 -7.07 17.91
CA GLU A 115 7.21 -7.14 18.64
C GLU A 115 8.39 -7.48 17.72
N MET A 116 8.23 -8.51 16.89
CA MET A 116 9.26 -8.97 15.96
C MET A 116 9.65 -7.88 14.96
N PHE A 117 8.67 -7.26 14.31
CA PHE A 117 8.92 -6.24 13.29
C PHE A 117 9.41 -4.90 13.89
N ALA A 118 8.93 -4.52 15.08
CA ALA A 118 9.47 -3.38 15.79
C ALA A 118 10.96 -3.58 16.15
N THR A 119 11.36 -4.81 16.54
CA THR A 119 12.77 -5.15 16.79
C THR A 119 13.63 -5.04 15.53
N LEU A 120 13.08 -5.29 14.34
CA LEU A 120 13.77 -5.06 13.06
C LEU A 120 13.77 -3.59 12.62
N GLY A 121 13.19 -2.67 13.40
CA GLY A 121 13.15 -1.25 13.08
C GLY A 121 12.11 -0.86 12.03
N LEU A 122 11.12 -1.70 11.76
CA LEU A 122 10.04 -1.32 10.84
C LEU A 122 9.13 -0.26 11.45
N PRO A 123 8.72 0.75 10.68
CA PRO A 123 7.80 1.78 11.16
C PRO A 123 6.32 1.38 11.04
N ARG A 124 6.01 0.38 10.17
CA ARG A 124 4.63 0.01 9.82
C ARG A 124 4.51 -1.43 9.37
N ILE A 125 3.32 -1.97 9.58
CA ILE A 125 2.94 -3.34 9.19
C ILE A 125 1.53 -3.34 8.62
N TYR A 126 1.19 -4.36 7.83
CA TYR A 126 -0.17 -4.50 7.32
C TYR A 126 -0.67 -5.95 7.33
N SER A 127 -1.99 -6.07 7.22
CA SER A 127 -2.70 -7.32 6.95
C SER A 127 -3.78 -7.07 5.89
N PRO A 128 -3.91 -7.97 4.91
CA PRO A 128 -5.01 -7.91 3.94
C PRO A 128 -6.35 -8.27 4.59
N THR A 129 -7.44 -7.73 4.04
CA THR A 129 -8.82 -8.00 4.49
C THR A 129 -9.44 -9.22 3.80
N GLY A 130 -8.62 -10.10 3.23
CA GLY A 130 -9.08 -11.25 2.44
C GLY A 130 -9.85 -12.26 3.27
N THR A 131 -11.15 -12.40 2.99
CA THR A 131 -12.04 -13.40 3.60
C THR A 131 -13.16 -13.79 2.63
N THR A 132 -13.70 -14.99 2.80
CA THR A 132 -14.85 -15.52 2.05
C THR A 132 -16.05 -15.82 2.94
N LEU A 133 -15.99 -15.47 4.23
CA LEU A 133 -17.09 -15.63 5.17
C LEU A 133 -18.28 -14.75 4.77
N LYS A 134 -19.46 -15.09 5.24
CA LYS A 134 -20.67 -14.27 5.02
C LYS A 134 -20.84 -13.31 6.18
N PHE A 135 -21.18 -12.06 5.87
CA PHE A 135 -21.34 -10.99 6.84
C PHE A 135 -22.72 -10.33 6.72
N THR A 136 -23.19 -9.77 7.83
CA THR A 136 -24.42 -9.00 7.95
C THR A 136 -24.11 -7.52 8.15
N GLU A 137 -25.11 -6.65 8.13
CA GLU A 137 -24.93 -5.22 8.44
C GLU A 137 -24.42 -5.00 9.89
N GLU A 138 -24.79 -5.87 10.82
CA GLU A 138 -24.33 -5.82 12.21
C GLU A 138 -22.82 -6.10 12.30
N ASP A 139 -22.30 -7.03 11.50
CA ASP A 139 -20.86 -7.31 11.43
C ASP A 139 -20.08 -6.08 10.95
N TYR A 140 -20.64 -5.29 10.00
CA TYR A 140 -20.03 -4.03 9.56
C TYR A 140 -20.09 -2.93 10.63
N LYS A 141 -21.08 -2.95 11.53
CA LYS A 141 -21.15 -2.03 12.67
C LYS A 141 -20.11 -2.37 13.73
N ALA A 142 -19.82 -3.65 13.93
CA ALA A 142 -18.81 -4.14 14.88
C ALA A 142 -17.36 -3.99 14.37
N GLY A 143 -17.15 -3.98 13.05
CA GLY A 143 -15.81 -3.94 12.45
C GLY A 143 -14.88 -2.81 12.93
N PRO A 144 -15.35 -1.58 13.14
CA PRO A 144 -14.52 -0.50 13.68
C PRO A 144 -13.94 -0.81 15.07
N ASP A 145 -14.59 -1.62 15.88
CA ASP A 145 -14.07 -2.04 17.19
C ASP A 145 -12.89 -3.01 17.06
N ASN A 146 -12.96 -3.95 16.10
CA ASN A 146 -11.83 -4.82 15.78
C ASN A 146 -10.64 -4.00 15.29
N ILE A 147 -10.86 -3.05 14.37
CA ILE A 147 -9.83 -2.13 13.86
C ILE A 147 -9.19 -1.36 15.02
N ARG A 148 -9.97 -0.87 15.98
CA ARG A 148 -9.46 -0.16 17.16
C ARG A 148 -8.58 -1.05 18.04
N GLN A 149 -8.98 -2.29 18.28
CA GLN A 149 -8.20 -3.27 19.05
C GLN A 149 -6.83 -3.53 18.39
N VAL A 150 -6.81 -3.73 17.08
CA VAL A 150 -5.58 -3.90 16.31
C VAL A 150 -4.69 -2.66 16.41
N GLY A 151 -5.25 -1.47 16.32
CA GLY A 151 -4.55 -0.20 16.50
C GLY A 151 -3.92 -0.05 17.89
N GLU A 152 -4.66 -0.42 18.96
CA GLU A 152 -4.15 -0.36 20.34
C GLU A 152 -2.98 -1.34 20.56
N ILE A 153 -2.97 -2.51 19.90
CA ILE A 153 -1.82 -3.43 19.95
C ILE A 153 -0.63 -2.80 19.23
N ALA A 154 -0.80 -2.31 18.01
CA ALA A 154 0.28 -1.70 17.22
C ALA A 154 0.94 -0.51 17.94
N LYS A 155 0.13 0.30 18.64
CA LYS A 155 0.57 1.45 19.45
C LYS A 155 1.59 1.06 20.53
N GLN A 156 1.44 -0.10 21.17
CA GLN A 156 2.37 -0.58 22.21
C GLN A 156 3.80 -0.74 21.67
N PHE A 157 3.93 -0.99 20.37
CA PHE A 157 5.20 -1.18 19.67
C PHE A 157 5.59 0.03 18.80
N ARG A 158 4.86 1.14 18.88
CA ARG A 158 5.08 2.36 18.06
C ARG A 158 4.98 2.11 16.56
N LEU A 159 4.17 1.15 16.16
CA LEU A 159 3.91 0.81 14.76
C LEU A 159 2.64 1.51 14.26
N THR A 160 2.63 1.86 12.99
CA THR A 160 1.39 2.10 12.25
C THR A 160 0.95 0.78 11.63
N VAL A 161 -0.29 0.35 11.88
CA VAL A 161 -0.87 -0.81 11.23
C VAL A 161 -1.84 -0.40 10.13
N MET A 162 -1.87 -1.16 9.06
CA MET A 162 -2.73 -0.87 7.91
C MET A 162 -3.58 -2.08 7.55
N ALA A 163 -4.84 -1.81 7.21
CA ALA A 163 -5.68 -2.75 6.51
C ALA A 163 -5.54 -2.52 4.99
N GLU A 164 -5.46 -3.60 4.23
CA GLU A 164 -5.47 -3.57 2.77
C GLU A 164 -6.79 -4.12 2.27
N PHE A 165 -7.55 -3.33 1.50
CA PHE A 165 -8.77 -3.84 0.86
C PHE A 165 -8.43 -4.82 -0.26
N ILE A 166 -9.11 -5.97 -0.30
CA ILE A 166 -8.86 -7.03 -1.27
C ILE A 166 -10.08 -7.16 -2.20
N ARG A 167 -9.90 -6.98 -3.50
CA ARG A 167 -10.98 -6.97 -4.51
C ARG A 167 -11.97 -8.14 -4.41
N THR A 168 -11.53 -9.28 -3.92
CA THR A 168 -12.33 -10.52 -3.78
C THR A 168 -12.82 -10.77 -2.36
N SER A 169 -12.49 -9.89 -1.40
CA SER A 169 -12.97 -10.04 -0.04
C SER A 169 -14.48 -9.87 0.06
N SER A 170 -15.12 -10.72 0.82
CA SER A 170 -16.54 -10.60 1.15
C SER A 170 -16.82 -9.58 2.25
N TYR A 171 -15.79 -9.00 2.88
CA TYR A 171 -15.92 -8.02 3.95
C TYR A 171 -15.49 -6.60 3.53
N ILE A 172 -14.22 -6.36 3.33
CA ILE A 172 -13.71 -5.05 2.90
C ILE A 172 -13.02 -5.22 1.54
N SER A 173 -13.76 -4.97 0.45
CA SER A 173 -13.27 -5.14 -0.91
C SER A 173 -13.05 -3.82 -1.67
N THR A 174 -13.43 -2.68 -1.06
CA THR A 174 -13.34 -1.38 -1.72
C THR A 174 -12.72 -0.33 -0.82
N LEU A 175 -12.09 0.67 -1.45
CA LEU A 175 -11.54 1.84 -0.77
C LEU A 175 -12.58 2.61 0.06
N PRO A 176 -13.80 2.91 -0.45
CA PRO A 176 -14.82 3.61 0.34
C PRO A 176 -15.20 2.87 1.62
N THR A 177 -15.34 1.54 1.56
CA THR A 177 -15.66 0.74 2.75
C THR A 177 -14.52 0.78 3.75
N LEU A 178 -13.26 0.62 3.31
CA LEU A 178 -12.10 0.68 4.19
C LEU A 178 -11.98 2.05 4.86
N LEU A 179 -12.11 3.14 4.10
CA LEU A 179 -12.06 4.51 4.64
C LEU A 179 -13.17 4.75 5.67
N LYS A 180 -14.39 4.29 5.40
CA LYS A 180 -15.51 4.40 6.37
C LYS A 180 -15.18 3.71 7.67
N MET A 181 -14.68 2.47 7.63
CA MET A 181 -14.38 1.69 8.82
C MET A 181 -13.21 2.25 9.62
N THR A 182 -12.10 2.61 8.97
CA THR A 182 -10.93 3.19 9.65
C THR A 182 -11.24 4.54 10.27
N ARG A 183 -12.05 5.38 9.61
CA ARG A 183 -12.52 6.66 10.17
C ARG A 183 -13.44 6.48 11.36
N THR A 184 -14.32 5.47 11.33
CA THR A 184 -15.20 5.17 12.46
C THR A 184 -14.40 4.61 13.64
N ALA A 185 -13.38 3.81 13.40
CA ALA A 185 -12.44 3.35 14.42
C ALA A 185 -11.65 4.51 15.06
N ALA A 186 -11.32 5.53 14.28
CA ALA A 186 -10.65 6.78 14.71
C ALA A 186 -9.38 6.55 15.56
N HIS A 187 -8.55 5.58 15.18
CA HIS A 187 -7.35 5.23 15.94
C HIS A 187 -6.07 5.81 15.30
N PRO A 188 -5.20 6.52 16.04
CA PRO A 188 -4.05 7.24 15.48
C PRO A 188 -2.97 6.34 14.88
N ASN A 189 -2.89 5.07 15.30
CA ASN A 189 -1.94 4.09 14.76
C ASN A 189 -2.54 3.26 13.61
N MET A 190 -3.73 3.61 13.12
CA MET A 190 -4.37 2.99 11.96
C MET A 190 -4.22 3.86 10.72
N ALA A 191 -3.89 3.23 9.60
CA ALA A 191 -3.90 3.83 8.28
C ALA A 191 -4.44 2.81 7.25
N ILE A 192 -4.52 3.19 5.99
CA ILE A 192 -4.85 2.26 4.91
C ILE A 192 -3.60 1.89 4.13
N LEU A 193 -3.53 0.65 3.63
CA LEU A 193 -2.68 0.29 2.52
C LEU A 193 -3.50 0.44 1.23
N PHE A 194 -2.99 1.26 0.33
CA PHE A 194 -3.61 1.48 -0.96
C PHE A 194 -2.93 0.60 -2.01
N ASP A 195 -3.65 -0.39 -2.53
CA ASP A 195 -3.16 -1.29 -3.57
C ASP A 195 -3.74 -0.91 -4.94
N PHE A 196 -2.86 -0.61 -5.90
CA PHE A 196 -3.24 -0.20 -7.26
C PHE A 196 -3.97 -1.29 -8.03
N TYR A 197 -3.55 -2.55 -7.86
CA TYR A 197 -4.17 -3.68 -8.53
C TYR A 197 -5.59 -3.94 -8.00
N HIS A 198 -5.75 -4.02 -6.67
CA HIS A 198 -7.05 -4.22 -6.05
C HIS A 198 -8.00 -3.05 -6.32
N PHE A 199 -7.47 -1.85 -6.41
CA PHE A 199 -8.27 -0.68 -6.74
C PHE A 199 -8.78 -0.75 -8.19
N TRP A 200 -7.89 -0.92 -9.17
CA TRP A 200 -8.26 -0.86 -10.60
C TRP A 200 -8.99 -2.11 -11.09
N SER A 201 -8.62 -3.30 -10.61
CA SER A 201 -9.26 -4.56 -10.99
C SER A 201 -10.55 -4.88 -10.22
N GLY A 202 -10.82 -4.18 -9.12
CA GLY A 202 -11.99 -4.36 -8.26
C GLY A 202 -13.17 -3.45 -8.61
N ASN A 203 -14.08 -3.28 -7.66
CA ASN A 203 -15.32 -2.50 -7.78
C ASN A 203 -15.15 -1.02 -7.38
N ASN A 204 -13.92 -0.50 -7.44
CA ASN A 204 -13.65 0.91 -7.16
C ASN A 204 -13.77 1.77 -8.43
N LYS A 205 -14.00 3.06 -8.23
CA LYS A 205 -14.02 4.09 -9.29
C LYS A 205 -12.88 5.06 -9.09
N LEU A 206 -12.37 5.67 -10.16
CA LEU A 206 -11.28 6.65 -10.05
C LEU A 206 -11.65 7.83 -9.14
N GLU A 207 -12.93 8.19 -9.09
CA GLU A 207 -13.47 9.25 -8.24
C GLU A 207 -13.37 8.90 -6.73
N ASP A 208 -13.29 7.61 -6.39
CA ASP A 208 -13.11 7.18 -4.98
C ASP A 208 -11.77 7.67 -4.41
N LEU A 209 -10.78 7.97 -5.26
CA LEU A 209 -9.52 8.59 -4.82
C LEU A 209 -9.73 9.98 -4.21
N ASP A 210 -10.78 10.68 -4.60
CA ASP A 210 -11.10 12.00 -4.04
C ASP A 210 -11.58 11.90 -2.59
N LEU A 211 -12.05 10.74 -2.15
CA LEU A 211 -12.47 10.47 -0.77
C LEU A 211 -11.29 10.43 0.22
N ILE A 212 -10.08 10.12 -0.26
CA ILE A 212 -8.89 10.04 0.60
C ILE A 212 -8.55 11.43 1.17
N ARG A 213 -8.21 11.48 2.45
CA ARG A 213 -7.70 12.68 3.13
C ARG A 213 -6.19 12.59 3.33
N PRO A 214 -5.50 13.74 3.46
CA PRO A 214 -4.09 13.74 3.84
C PRO A 214 -3.82 12.91 5.11
N GLY A 215 -2.76 12.09 5.06
CA GLY A 215 -2.34 11.25 6.19
C GLY A 215 -3.06 9.90 6.34
N GLU A 216 -4.10 9.60 5.55
CA GLU A 216 -4.81 8.31 5.65
C GLU A 216 -4.06 7.14 4.98
N ILE A 217 -3.22 7.41 3.95
CA ILE A 217 -2.43 6.37 3.30
C ILE A 217 -1.15 6.12 4.10
N GLY A 218 -1.00 4.92 4.63
CA GLY A 218 0.22 4.50 5.34
C GLY A 218 1.26 3.87 4.41
N HIS A 219 0.83 3.13 3.40
CA HIS A 219 1.69 2.47 2.42
C HIS A 219 0.96 2.25 1.09
N VAL A 220 1.73 1.98 0.02
CA VAL A 220 1.17 1.78 -1.32
C VAL A 220 1.81 0.57 -1.98
N HIS A 221 0.97 -0.36 -2.46
CA HIS A 221 1.38 -1.38 -3.39
C HIS A 221 1.22 -0.88 -4.82
N PHE A 222 2.30 -0.96 -5.60
CA PHE A 222 2.44 -0.34 -6.91
C PHE A 222 2.69 -1.38 -7.98
N GLN A 223 1.66 -1.76 -8.70
CA GLN A 223 1.69 -2.71 -9.80
C GLN A 223 0.71 -2.27 -10.88
N ASP A 224 0.80 -2.90 -12.05
CA ASP A 224 -0.09 -2.66 -13.17
C ASP A 224 -1.01 -3.86 -13.42
N VAL A 225 -2.01 -3.66 -14.28
CA VAL A 225 -3.05 -4.64 -14.62
C VAL A 225 -2.96 -4.95 -16.11
N PRO A 226 -2.84 -6.22 -16.51
CA PRO A 226 -2.78 -6.59 -17.93
C PRO A 226 -4.11 -6.31 -18.65
N ASP A 227 -4.03 -6.15 -19.96
CA ASP A 227 -5.20 -5.99 -20.85
C ASP A 227 -5.85 -7.35 -21.14
N ILE A 228 -6.56 -7.87 -20.17
CA ILE A 228 -7.35 -9.10 -20.26
C ILE A 228 -8.73 -8.89 -19.61
N PRO A 229 -9.73 -9.75 -19.89
CA PRO A 229 -11.02 -9.68 -19.21
C PRO A 229 -10.87 -9.68 -17.69
N ARG A 230 -11.63 -8.81 -17.00
CA ARG A 230 -11.54 -8.64 -15.53
C ARG A 230 -11.84 -9.91 -14.76
N GLU A 231 -12.64 -10.79 -15.33
CA GLU A 231 -13.00 -12.09 -14.79
C GLU A 231 -11.80 -13.05 -14.69
N LEU A 232 -10.77 -12.82 -15.50
CA LEU A 232 -9.53 -13.60 -15.52
C LEU A 232 -8.44 -13.00 -14.63
N LEU A 233 -8.70 -11.85 -14.01
CA LEU A 233 -7.73 -11.20 -13.13
C LEU A 233 -7.73 -11.85 -11.75
N ASP A 234 -6.55 -12.25 -11.31
CA ASP A 234 -6.26 -12.72 -9.95
C ASP A 234 -4.90 -12.19 -9.47
N SER A 235 -4.51 -12.53 -8.25
CA SER A 235 -3.25 -12.04 -7.69
C SER A 235 -2.02 -12.42 -8.54
N THR A 236 -2.10 -13.51 -9.31
CA THR A 236 -0.97 -13.98 -10.17
C THR A 236 -0.88 -13.20 -11.48
N THR A 237 -1.86 -12.37 -11.81
CA THR A 237 -1.86 -11.57 -13.05
C THR A 237 -1.29 -10.15 -12.87
N ARG A 238 -0.78 -9.81 -11.67
CA ARG A 238 -0.13 -8.52 -11.42
C ARG A 238 1.16 -8.41 -12.22
N ILE A 239 1.35 -7.29 -12.92
CA ILE A 239 2.52 -7.03 -13.76
C ILE A 239 3.26 -5.77 -13.30
N ILE A 240 4.48 -5.60 -13.82
CA ILE A 240 5.34 -4.46 -13.48
C ILE A 240 4.64 -3.14 -13.89
N PRO A 241 4.73 -2.08 -13.07
CA PRO A 241 4.19 -0.77 -13.42
C PRO A 241 4.70 -0.27 -14.77
N GLY A 242 3.78 0.07 -15.67
CA GLY A 242 4.04 0.53 -17.03
C GLY A 242 3.89 -0.54 -18.11
N ASP A 243 3.68 -1.80 -17.75
CA ASP A 243 3.43 -2.88 -18.72
C ASP A 243 1.92 -3.12 -18.98
N GLY A 244 1.03 -2.39 -18.31
CA GLY A 244 -0.40 -2.63 -18.34
C GLY A 244 -1.24 -1.42 -18.73
N ILE A 245 -2.54 -1.51 -18.39
CA ILE A 245 -3.57 -0.55 -18.80
C ILE A 245 -4.10 0.33 -17.67
N ALA A 246 -3.67 0.12 -16.42
CA ALA A 246 -4.13 0.97 -15.33
C ALA A 246 -3.65 2.42 -15.53
N PRO A 247 -4.48 3.43 -15.22
CA PRO A 247 -4.11 4.84 -15.38
C PRO A 247 -3.15 5.32 -14.28
N LEU A 248 -1.99 4.63 -14.15
CA LEU A 248 -1.04 4.79 -13.06
C LEU A 248 -0.63 6.24 -12.82
N ASN A 249 -0.33 6.99 -13.90
CA ASN A 249 0.05 8.40 -13.79
C ASN A 249 -1.03 9.26 -13.14
N ARG A 250 -2.31 9.01 -13.47
CA ARG A 250 -3.44 9.72 -12.88
C ARG A 250 -3.59 9.36 -11.41
N MET A 251 -3.51 8.07 -11.10
CA MET A 251 -3.63 7.55 -9.73
C MET A 251 -2.49 8.08 -8.85
N LEU A 252 -1.23 8.03 -9.33
CA LEU A 252 -0.05 8.54 -8.60
C LEU A 252 -0.20 10.04 -8.29
N ARG A 253 -0.64 10.85 -9.25
CA ARG A 253 -0.87 12.28 -9.02
C ARG A 253 -1.96 12.51 -7.98
N LYS A 254 -3.04 11.72 -8.02
CA LYS A 254 -4.12 11.81 -7.04
C LYS A 254 -3.65 11.49 -5.61
N ILE A 255 -2.87 10.43 -5.40
CA ILE A 255 -2.34 10.14 -4.06
C ILE A 255 -1.28 11.17 -3.61
N ALA A 256 -0.52 11.76 -4.54
CA ALA A 256 0.38 12.86 -4.24
C ALA A 256 -0.37 14.14 -3.81
N GLU A 257 -1.52 14.45 -4.43
CA GLU A 257 -2.44 15.52 -3.99
C GLU A 257 -2.98 15.29 -2.57
N LYS A 258 -2.97 14.02 -2.09
CA LYS A 258 -3.31 13.65 -0.71
C LYS A 258 -2.09 13.63 0.21
N GLU A 259 -1.01 14.30 -0.18
CA GLU A 259 0.24 14.45 0.57
C GLU A 259 0.98 13.13 0.84
N TYR A 260 0.69 12.06 0.09
CA TYR A 260 1.47 10.84 0.22
C TYR A 260 2.86 11.02 -0.43
N ALA A 261 3.91 10.80 0.36
CA ALA A 261 5.32 10.88 -0.04
C ALA A 261 6.12 9.64 0.42
N GLY A 262 5.42 8.53 0.63
CA GLY A 262 6.02 7.27 1.09
C GLY A 262 6.59 6.42 -0.06
N SER A 263 6.86 5.16 0.25
CA SER A 263 7.36 4.20 -0.73
C SER A 263 6.21 3.61 -1.55
N LEU A 264 6.52 3.36 -2.83
CA LEU A 264 5.70 2.61 -3.78
C LEU A 264 6.32 1.21 -3.90
N SER A 265 5.68 0.22 -3.30
CA SER A 265 6.20 -1.14 -3.19
C SER A 265 5.64 -2.04 -4.29
N VAL A 266 6.51 -2.55 -5.16
CA VAL A 266 6.11 -3.44 -6.26
C VAL A 266 5.91 -4.85 -5.72
N GLU A 267 4.67 -5.34 -5.75
CA GLU A 267 4.27 -6.65 -5.29
C GLU A 267 3.77 -7.53 -6.44
N LEU A 268 4.52 -8.56 -6.82
CA LEU A 268 4.22 -9.44 -7.94
C LEU A 268 4.17 -10.90 -7.48
N PHE A 269 3.24 -11.67 -8.09
CA PHE A 269 3.03 -13.08 -7.75
C PHE A 269 3.23 -14.04 -8.94
N LEU A 270 3.55 -13.54 -10.13
CA LEU A 270 3.84 -14.37 -11.29
C LEU A 270 5.06 -15.25 -11.02
N PRO A 271 5.02 -16.57 -11.31
CA PRO A 271 6.13 -17.49 -11.10
C PRO A 271 7.45 -17.02 -11.72
N LYS A 272 7.39 -16.35 -12.89
CA LYS A 272 8.59 -15.81 -13.56
C LYS A 272 9.35 -14.80 -12.73
N PHE A 273 8.66 -14.04 -11.86
CA PHE A 273 9.29 -13.08 -10.93
C PHE A 273 9.70 -13.77 -9.64
N GLN A 274 8.78 -14.55 -9.06
CA GLN A 274 9.02 -15.21 -7.77
C GLN A 274 10.22 -16.17 -7.80
N GLN A 275 10.43 -16.88 -8.93
CA GLN A 275 11.51 -17.84 -9.14
C GLN A 275 12.65 -17.29 -10.00
N GLY A 276 12.52 -16.06 -10.50
CA GLY A 276 13.55 -15.38 -11.26
C GLY A 276 14.76 -14.99 -10.41
N ASP A 277 15.87 -14.65 -11.07
CA ASP A 277 17.03 -14.08 -10.39
C ASP A 277 16.67 -12.73 -9.76
N PRO A 278 16.81 -12.52 -8.44
CA PRO A 278 16.36 -11.32 -7.76
C PRO A 278 17.01 -10.03 -8.27
N PHE A 279 18.27 -10.09 -8.72
CA PHE A 279 18.93 -8.92 -9.30
C PHE A 279 18.28 -8.53 -10.63
N GLU A 280 18.05 -9.48 -11.53
CA GLU A 280 17.44 -9.23 -12.82
C GLU A 280 15.98 -8.75 -12.68
N VAL A 281 15.22 -9.38 -11.80
CA VAL A 281 13.84 -8.98 -11.49
C VAL A 281 13.80 -7.53 -10.97
N ALA A 282 14.65 -7.19 -10.01
CA ALA A 282 14.69 -5.85 -9.45
C ALA A 282 15.17 -4.80 -10.48
N ARG A 283 16.12 -5.18 -11.34
CA ARG A 283 16.60 -4.33 -12.43
C ARG A 283 15.48 -4.03 -13.43
N GLU A 284 14.71 -5.04 -13.84
CA GLU A 284 13.57 -4.88 -14.74
C GLU A 284 12.48 -3.99 -14.11
N ILE A 285 12.13 -4.25 -12.85
CA ILE A 285 11.16 -3.42 -12.11
C ILE A 285 11.61 -1.96 -12.10
N ARG A 286 12.87 -1.70 -11.75
CA ARG A 286 13.40 -0.34 -11.68
C ARG A 286 13.35 0.37 -13.03
N GLN A 287 13.75 -0.33 -14.11
CA GLN A 287 13.76 0.21 -15.47
C GLN A 287 12.37 0.61 -15.96
N LYS A 288 11.31 -0.07 -15.54
CA LYS A 288 9.93 0.18 -15.97
C LYS A 288 9.15 1.09 -15.02
N ALA A 289 9.26 0.87 -13.71
CA ALA A 289 8.49 1.61 -12.71
C ALA A 289 8.98 3.06 -12.53
N GLU A 290 10.30 3.33 -12.50
CA GLU A 290 10.81 4.68 -12.32
C GLU A 290 10.40 5.66 -13.43
N PRO A 291 10.36 5.31 -14.74
CA PRO A 291 9.81 6.19 -15.79
C PRO A 291 8.35 6.58 -15.51
N VAL A 292 7.49 5.64 -15.05
CA VAL A 292 6.10 5.93 -14.67
C VAL A 292 6.05 6.93 -13.52
N MET A 293 6.86 6.73 -12.49
CA MET A 293 6.95 7.65 -11.34
C MET A 293 7.45 9.05 -11.77
N ARG A 294 8.45 9.13 -12.66
CA ARG A 294 8.93 10.42 -13.21
C ARG A 294 7.86 11.11 -14.06
N GLN A 295 7.13 10.38 -14.91
CA GLN A 295 6.04 10.93 -15.71
C GLN A 295 4.89 11.46 -14.84
N ALA A 296 4.64 10.80 -13.72
CA ALA A 296 3.69 11.28 -12.71
C ALA A 296 4.22 12.47 -11.89
N ARG A 297 5.52 12.77 -11.95
CA ARG A 297 6.26 13.80 -11.18
C ARG A 297 6.27 13.52 -9.67
N VAL A 298 6.42 12.24 -9.29
CA VAL A 298 6.43 11.81 -7.88
C VAL A 298 7.77 11.21 -7.43
N LEU A 299 8.72 10.99 -8.34
CA LEU A 299 10.08 10.51 -8.05
C LEU A 299 11.04 11.66 -7.80
#